data_454b79ffbffe60353e7072a32fe2364d
#
_entry.id   454b79ffbffe60353e7072a32fe2364d
#
_cell.length_a   1.000
_cell.length_b   1.000
_cell.length_c   1.000
_cell.angle_alpha   90.00
_cell.angle_beta   90.00
_cell.angle_gamma   90.00
#
_symmetry.space_group_name_H-M   'P 1'
#
loop_
_entity.id
_entity.type
_entity.pdbx_description
1 polymer ?
#
loop_
_entity_poly.entity_id
_entity_poly.type
_entity_poly.pdbx_seq_one_letter_code
_entity_poly.pdbx_strand_id
1 'polypeptide(L)'
;MGNYKFIISGIIFALFVIMVSFQIGYNKGSQKDFSFAAEKASSSVVNIFISNRGINRTKNAVGSGVIFSKEGHIVTNTHILSNATSVFVEFNDGEITEAILIGADKYSDIAVLKIDGFDGLNPIELTESSSIKVGDEVLAIGNPFGVGKTVTSGIISAPGRDYGNPYLEVLQTDAAINPGNSGGALLNEEGNLIGINSSIYSKTGTYSGIGFAIPSEKVIQVATELIKFGKVRNSWIGDFQVRQIRLNLDNNLIPALAITKIDEISVIENPLELNGVSEGDIILKINNLPATWANLTTALKLTFPGDEISFEIYMKGNNREILVETVASN
;
A
#
# COMPACT_ATOMS: atom_id res chain seq x y z
N MET A 1 -73.71 14.57 -7.25
CA MET A 1 -72.44 15.10 -6.65
C MET A 1 -71.63 14.06 -5.85
N GLY A 2 -71.99 12.78 -5.83
CA GLY A 2 -71.31 11.75 -5.01
C GLY A 2 -70.08 11.07 -5.62
N ASN A 3 -70.03 10.89 -6.94
CA ASN A 3 -69.02 10.00 -7.57
C ASN A 3 -67.60 10.63 -7.68
N TYR A 4 -67.47 11.96 -7.71
CA TYR A 4 -66.15 12.59 -7.87
C TYR A 4 -65.27 12.48 -6.58
N LYS A 5 -65.89 12.43 -5.42
CA LYS A 5 -65.12 12.28 -4.16
C LYS A 5 -64.41 10.93 -4.03
N PHE A 6 -65.06 9.83 -4.52
CA PHE A 6 -64.45 8.49 -4.54
C PHE A 6 -63.31 8.39 -5.54
N ILE A 7 -63.43 9.03 -6.72
CA ILE A 7 -62.40 9.02 -7.76
C ILE A 7 -61.16 9.81 -7.28
N ILE A 8 -61.37 10.98 -6.68
CA ILE A 8 -60.26 11.78 -6.13
C ILE A 8 -59.55 11.07 -4.98
N SER A 9 -60.28 10.43 -4.08
CA SER A 9 -59.70 9.61 -2.99
C SER A 9 -58.90 8.43 -3.51
N GLY A 10 -59.36 7.75 -4.57
CA GLY A 10 -58.64 6.67 -5.22
C GLY A 10 -57.33 7.11 -5.88
N ILE A 11 -57.33 8.29 -6.52
CA ILE A 11 -56.12 8.86 -7.16
C ILE A 11 -55.10 9.28 -6.09
N ILE A 12 -55.53 9.91 -4.99
CA ILE A 12 -54.63 10.32 -3.90
C ILE A 12 -54.01 9.08 -3.23
N PHE A 13 -54.78 8.01 -3.01
CA PHE A 13 -54.27 6.75 -2.46
C PHE A 13 -53.28 6.07 -3.39
N ALA A 14 -53.53 6.04 -4.70
CA ALA A 14 -52.63 5.48 -5.70
C ALA A 14 -51.31 6.26 -5.77
N LEU A 15 -51.36 7.60 -5.74
CA LEU A 15 -50.16 8.46 -5.69
C LEU A 15 -49.37 8.27 -4.39
N PHE A 16 -50.06 8.09 -3.26
CA PHE A 16 -49.40 7.81 -1.99
C PHE A 16 -48.69 6.44 -2.00
N VAL A 17 -49.33 5.39 -2.54
CA VAL A 17 -48.71 4.07 -2.70
C VAL A 17 -47.51 4.12 -3.63
N ILE A 18 -47.58 4.85 -4.76
CA ILE A 18 -46.46 5.05 -5.69
C ILE A 18 -45.32 5.80 -4.99
N MET A 19 -45.61 6.85 -4.24
CA MET A 19 -44.63 7.64 -3.53
C MET A 19 -43.93 6.80 -2.42
N VAL A 20 -44.67 6.01 -1.67
CA VAL A 20 -44.13 5.10 -0.65
C VAL A 20 -43.31 3.98 -1.30
N SER A 21 -43.75 3.41 -2.43
CA SER A 21 -42.98 2.42 -3.17
C SER A 21 -41.70 3.01 -3.76
N PHE A 22 -41.74 4.26 -4.25
CA PHE A 22 -40.58 4.96 -4.75
C PHE A 22 -39.56 5.26 -3.61
N GLN A 23 -40.07 5.68 -2.43
CA GLN A 23 -39.23 5.95 -1.26
C GLN A 23 -38.60 4.66 -0.68
N ILE A 24 -39.35 3.55 -0.68
CA ILE A 24 -38.83 2.22 -0.28
C ILE A 24 -37.80 1.73 -1.29
N GLY A 25 -38.04 1.93 -2.60
CA GLY A 25 -37.09 1.61 -3.68
C GLY A 25 -35.83 2.47 -3.64
N TYR A 26 -35.99 3.76 -3.32
CA TYR A 26 -34.88 4.70 -3.19
C TYR A 26 -34.01 4.40 -1.97
N ASN A 27 -34.61 4.04 -0.83
CA ASN A 27 -33.86 3.63 0.38
C ASN A 27 -33.17 2.27 0.24
N LYS A 28 -33.65 1.36 -0.60
CA LYS A 28 -32.96 0.08 -0.89
C LYS A 28 -31.73 0.24 -1.79
N GLY A 29 -31.63 1.32 -2.55
CA GLY A 29 -30.51 1.57 -3.46
C GLY A 29 -29.28 2.24 -2.82
N SER A 30 -29.30 2.58 -1.53
CA SER A 30 -28.28 3.41 -0.88
C SER A 30 -27.63 2.81 0.36
N GLN A 31 -28.04 1.63 0.80
CA GLN A 31 -27.32 0.96 1.88
C GLN A 31 -26.25 0.06 1.25
N LYS A 32 -25.02 0.56 1.16
CA LYS A 32 -23.87 -0.22 0.76
C LYS A 32 -23.72 -1.39 1.75
N ASP A 33 -23.77 -2.59 1.23
CA ASP A 33 -23.75 -3.80 2.04
C ASP A 33 -22.32 -4.28 2.25
N PHE A 34 -21.68 -3.74 3.29
CA PHE A 34 -20.35 -4.19 3.69
C PHE A 34 -20.27 -5.69 4.04
N SER A 35 -21.39 -6.36 4.24
CA SER A 35 -21.39 -7.80 4.49
C SER A 35 -20.90 -8.58 3.28
N PHE A 36 -21.27 -8.15 2.08
CA PHE A 36 -20.76 -8.72 0.83
C PHE A 36 -19.23 -8.58 0.70
N ALA A 37 -18.71 -7.38 0.94
CA ALA A 37 -17.27 -7.12 0.86
C ALA A 37 -16.49 -7.96 1.90
N ALA A 38 -17.01 -8.04 3.11
CA ALA A 38 -16.43 -8.83 4.17
C ALA A 38 -16.46 -10.33 3.86
N GLU A 39 -17.58 -10.86 3.35
CA GLU A 39 -17.73 -12.27 2.98
C GLU A 39 -16.77 -12.63 1.84
N LYS A 40 -16.75 -11.82 0.77
CA LYS A 40 -15.89 -12.00 -0.40
C LYS A 40 -14.41 -12.11 -0.02
N ALA A 41 -13.91 -11.19 0.80
CA ALA A 41 -12.50 -11.14 1.16
C ALA A 41 -12.13 -12.07 2.33
N SER A 42 -13.12 -12.55 3.08
CA SER A 42 -12.84 -13.33 4.28
C SER A 42 -11.99 -14.57 4.02
N SER A 43 -12.23 -15.31 2.94
CA SER A 43 -11.45 -16.51 2.59
C SER A 43 -10.01 -16.22 2.22
N SER A 44 -9.71 -14.97 1.82
CA SER A 44 -8.36 -14.53 1.43
C SER A 44 -7.53 -14.01 2.61
N VAL A 45 -8.11 -13.86 3.79
CA VAL A 45 -7.39 -13.39 4.99
C VAL A 45 -7.15 -14.55 5.95
N VAL A 46 -5.93 -14.71 6.41
CA VAL A 46 -5.47 -15.81 7.27
C VAL A 46 -4.88 -15.28 8.57
N ASN A 47 -4.81 -16.15 9.59
CA ASN A 47 -4.14 -15.85 10.86
C ASN A 47 -2.66 -16.26 10.78
N ILE A 48 -1.78 -15.48 11.41
CA ILE A 48 -0.35 -15.79 11.49
C ILE A 48 0.03 -16.03 12.94
N PHE A 49 0.73 -17.14 13.14
CA PHE A 49 1.33 -17.55 14.42
C PHE A 49 2.83 -17.68 14.22
N ILE A 50 3.59 -17.31 15.25
CA ILE A 50 5.05 -17.54 15.27
C ILE A 50 5.43 -18.44 16.44
N SER A 51 6.51 -19.22 16.25
CA SER A 51 7.19 -19.93 17.32
C SER A 51 8.56 -19.33 17.54
N ASN A 52 8.94 -19.13 18.80
CA ASN A 52 10.25 -18.64 19.20
C ASN A 52 10.99 -19.74 19.97
N ARG A 53 12.33 -19.79 19.87
CA ARG A 53 13.15 -20.74 20.63
C ARG A 53 12.90 -20.58 22.13
N GLY A 54 12.40 -21.63 22.79
CA GLY A 54 12.24 -21.71 24.25
C GLY A 54 10.86 -21.35 24.82
N ILE A 55 9.88 -21.00 23.99
CA ILE A 55 8.50 -20.78 24.43
C ILE A 55 7.64 -21.90 23.85
N ASN A 56 6.98 -22.66 24.74
CA ASN A 56 5.92 -23.60 24.33
C ASN A 56 4.96 -22.87 23.37
N ARG A 57 4.50 -23.58 22.32
CA ARG A 57 3.51 -23.09 21.34
C ARG A 57 2.38 -22.35 22.05
N THR A 58 2.53 -21.05 22.22
CA THR A 58 1.40 -20.22 22.59
C THR A 58 0.56 -20.02 21.32
N LYS A 59 -0.64 -20.57 21.32
CA LYS A 59 -1.63 -20.50 20.24
C LYS A 59 -2.23 -19.10 20.07
N ASN A 60 -1.48 -18.05 20.33
CA ASN A 60 -1.99 -16.69 20.12
C ASN A 60 -1.52 -16.20 18.75
N ALA A 61 -2.46 -15.90 17.88
CA ALA A 61 -2.16 -15.23 16.63
C ALA A 61 -1.44 -13.90 16.93
N VAL A 62 -0.31 -13.68 16.27
CA VAL A 62 0.47 -12.45 16.44
C VAL A 62 0.10 -11.41 15.39
N GLY A 63 -0.60 -11.84 14.32
CA GLY A 63 -1.04 -10.97 13.24
C GLY A 63 -1.90 -11.71 12.23
N SER A 64 -2.11 -11.06 11.10
CA SER A 64 -2.87 -11.56 9.96
C SER A 64 -1.99 -11.61 8.70
N GLY A 65 -2.49 -12.29 7.66
CA GLY A 65 -1.90 -12.29 6.34
C GLY A 65 -2.99 -12.31 5.28
N VAL A 66 -2.62 -11.95 4.06
CA VAL A 66 -3.51 -11.94 2.90
C VAL A 66 -2.97 -12.88 1.83
N ILE A 67 -3.78 -13.83 1.40
CA ILE A 67 -3.45 -14.73 0.29
C ILE A 67 -3.33 -13.89 -0.97
N PHE A 68 -2.13 -13.83 -1.53
CA PHE A 68 -1.75 -12.95 -2.63
C PHE A 68 -1.79 -13.67 -3.99
N SER A 69 -1.53 -14.98 -4.00
CA SER A 69 -1.53 -15.75 -5.24
C SER A 69 -2.08 -17.18 -5.05
N LYS A 70 -2.50 -17.79 -6.15
CA LYS A 70 -2.95 -19.20 -6.19
C LYS A 70 -1.85 -20.19 -5.89
N GLU A 71 -0.59 -19.79 -6.09
CA GLU A 71 0.59 -20.59 -5.77
C GLU A 71 0.89 -20.65 -4.27
N GLY A 72 0.12 -19.95 -3.43
CA GLY A 72 0.26 -19.96 -1.97
C GLY A 72 1.19 -18.88 -1.42
N HIS A 73 1.40 -17.78 -2.13
CA HIS A 73 2.06 -16.61 -1.55
C HIS A 73 1.11 -15.85 -0.65
N ILE A 74 1.58 -15.48 0.54
CA ILE A 74 0.83 -14.73 1.54
C ILE A 74 1.63 -13.49 1.89
N VAL A 75 1.00 -12.33 1.81
CA VAL A 75 1.59 -11.06 2.22
C VAL A 75 1.21 -10.77 3.67
N THR A 76 2.16 -10.29 4.44
CA THR A 76 1.99 -9.84 5.82
C THR A 76 2.96 -8.71 6.16
N ASN A 77 2.96 -8.22 7.40
CA ASN A 77 3.96 -7.25 7.85
C ASN A 77 5.25 -7.92 8.36
N THR A 78 6.38 -7.28 8.08
CA THR A 78 7.70 -7.74 8.52
C THR A 78 7.83 -7.75 10.04
N HIS A 79 7.27 -6.75 10.72
CA HIS A 79 7.38 -6.64 12.19
C HIS A 79 6.71 -7.81 12.94
N ILE A 80 5.66 -8.44 12.36
CA ILE A 80 4.98 -9.62 12.92
C ILE A 80 5.96 -10.80 13.03
N LEU A 81 6.87 -10.93 12.06
CA LEU A 81 7.79 -12.03 11.96
C LEU A 81 9.08 -11.84 12.79
N SER A 82 9.17 -10.76 13.56
CA SER A 82 10.35 -10.44 14.35
C SER A 82 10.67 -11.55 15.34
N ASN A 83 11.90 -12.08 15.27
CA ASN A 83 12.41 -13.19 16.10
C ASN A 83 11.68 -14.54 15.93
N ALA A 84 10.86 -14.72 14.88
CA ALA A 84 10.23 -16.00 14.58
C ALA A 84 11.28 -17.06 14.21
N THR A 85 11.16 -18.24 14.82
CA THR A 85 11.92 -19.43 14.40
C THR A 85 11.13 -20.25 13.38
N SER A 86 9.82 -20.31 13.52
CA SER A 86 8.87 -20.90 12.57
C SER A 86 7.62 -20.03 12.49
N VAL A 87 7.00 -20.01 11.32
CA VAL A 87 5.78 -19.27 11.02
C VAL A 87 4.70 -20.28 10.63
N PHE A 88 3.50 -20.11 11.15
CA PHE A 88 2.35 -20.93 10.83
C PHE A 88 1.20 -20.05 10.37
N VAL A 89 0.44 -20.56 9.44
CA VAL A 89 -0.75 -19.95 8.87
C VAL A 89 -1.95 -20.80 9.23
N GLU A 90 -3.00 -20.17 9.77
CA GLU A 90 -4.28 -20.82 10.02
C GLU A 90 -5.35 -20.23 9.10
N PHE A 91 -6.06 -21.10 8.41
CA PHE A 91 -7.15 -20.77 7.52
C PHE A 91 -8.48 -20.65 8.30
N ASN A 92 -9.55 -20.24 7.58
CA ASN A 92 -10.89 -20.05 8.17
C ASN A 92 -11.53 -21.31 8.71
N ASP A 93 -11.21 -22.47 8.14
CA ASP A 93 -11.69 -23.78 8.56
C ASP A 93 -10.93 -24.35 9.75
N GLY A 94 -9.89 -23.63 10.23
CA GLY A 94 -9.03 -24.03 11.32
C GLY A 94 -7.85 -24.91 10.91
N GLU A 95 -7.66 -25.17 9.61
CA GLU A 95 -6.47 -25.85 9.12
C GLU A 95 -5.22 -25.00 9.35
N ILE A 96 -4.15 -25.62 9.88
CA ILE A 96 -2.88 -24.93 10.19
C ILE A 96 -1.76 -25.57 9.41
N THR A 97 -0.98 -24.77 8.73
CA THR A 97 0.22 -25.20 8.00
C THR A 97 1.42 -24.35 8.35
N GLU A 98 2.62 -24.92 8.22
CA GLU A 98 3.86 -24.16 8.30
C GLU A 98 4.08 -23.36 7.01
N ALA A 99 4.57 -22.12 7.16
CA ALA A 99 4.87 -21.25 6.05
C ALA A 99 6.38 -20.93 6.02
N ILE A 100 6.92 -20.82 4.82
CA ILE A 100 8.31 -20.47 4.57
C ILE A 100 8.40 -18.98 4.26
N LEU A 101 9.32 -18.26 4.91
CA LEU A 101 9.62 -16.88 4.56
C LEU A 101 10.36 -16.81 3.23
N ILE A 102 9.76 -16.22 2.21
CA ILE A 102 10.38 -15.97 0.90
C ILE A 102 11.29 -14.74 0.96
N GLY A 103 10.83 -13.69 1.60
CA GLY A 103 11.59 -12.46 1.79
C GLY A 103 10.83 -11.44 2.61
N ALA A 104 11.56 -10.44 3.11
CA ALA A 104 11.01 -9.37 3.91
C ALA A 104 11.74 -8.07 3.63
N ASP A 105 10.99 -6.97 3.54
CA ASP A 105 11.49 -5.61 3.46
C ASP A 105 11.08 -4.82 4.70
N LYS A 106 12.08 -4.37 5.45
CA LYS A 106 11.86 -3.60 6.68
C LYS A 106 11.42 -2.17 6.43
N TYR A 107 11.75 -1.62 5.26
CA TYR A 107 11.44 -0.22 4.94
C TYR A 107 9.95 -0.05 4.60
N SER A 108 9.39 -0.98 3.84
CA SER A 108 7.95 -1.01 3.53
C SER A 108 7.13 -1.76 4.56
N ASP A 109 7.76 -2.46 5.51
CA ASP A 109 7.11 -3.35 6.48
C ASP A 109 6.31 -4.48 5.81
N ILE A 110 6.72 -4.96 4.64
CA ILE A 110 6.10 -6.07 3.89
C ILE A 110 6.99 -7.31 3.96
N ALA A 111 6.36 -8.45 4.21
CA ALA A 111 6.97 -9.76 4.07
C ALA A 111 6.09 -10.68 3.23
N VAL A 112 6.72 -11.63 2.51
CA VAL A 112 6.04 -12.67 1.74
C VAL A 112 6.37 -14.02 2.34
N LEU A 113 5.32 -14.75 2.66
CA LEU A 113 5.36 -16.14 3.09
C LEU A 113 4.91 -17.04 1.92
N LYS A 114 5.32 -18.29 1.95
CA LYS A 114 4.91 -19.35 1.00
C LYS A 114 4.40 -20.56 1.77
N ILE A 115 3.25 -21.03 1.35
CA ILE A 115 2.69 -22.32 1.77
C ILE A 115 2.61 -23.25 0.57
N ASP A 116 2.81 -24.54 0.77
CA ASP A 116 2.75 -25.56 -0.26
C ASP A 116 1.67 -26.61 0.04
N GLY A 117 1.18 -27.27 -1.01
CA GLY A 117 0.22 -28.37 -0.90
C GLY A 117 -1.23 -27.97 -0.73
N PHE A 118 -1.60 -26.73 -1.08
CA PHE A 118 -2.97 -26.24 -1.02
C PHE A 118 -3.51 -25.97 -2.42
N ASP A 119 -4.60 -26.67 -2.77
CA ASP A 119 -5.40 -26.41 -3.97
C ASP A 119 -6.60 -25.55 -3.59
N GLY A 120 -7.06 -24.72 -4.54
CA GLY A 120 -8.28 -23.93 -4.37
C GLY A 120 -8.13 -22.70 -3.47
N LEU A 121 -6.91 -22.22 -3.26
CA LEU A 121 -6.68 -20.94 -2.57
C LEU A 121 -7.42 -19.81 -3.30
N ASN A 122 -8.01 -18.91 -2.53
CA ASN A 122 -8.72 -17.75 -3.04
C ASN A 122 -7.88 -16.47 -2.80
N PRO A 123 -7.06 -16.05 -3.80
CA PRO A 123 -6.29 -14.82 -3.69
C PRO A 123 -7.21 -13.61 -3.60
N ILE A 124 -6.77 -12.60 -2.83
CA ILE A 124 -7.49 -11.33 -2.75
C ILE A 124 -7.52 -10.64 -4.11
N GLU A 125 -8.65 -10.05 -4.47
CA GLU A 125 -8.70 -9.15 -5.61
C GLU A 125 -8.07 -7.81 -5.26
N LEU A 126 -7.21 -7.32 -6.17
CA LEU A 126 -6.47 -6.09 -6.01
C LEU A 126 -7.17 -4.94 -6.74
N THR A 127 -7.08 -3.74 -6.20
CA THR A 127 -7.49 -2.52 -6.90
C THR A 127 -6.46 -1.42 -6.66
N GLU A 128 -6.42 -0.43 -7.56
CA GLU A 128 -5.50 0.69 -7.43
C GLU A 128 -5.93 1.60 -6.28
N SER A 129 -5.04 1.83 -5.31
CA SER A 129 -5.27 2.77 -4.20
C SER A 129 -5.11 4.22 -4.63
N SER A 130 -4.52 4.50 -5.79
CA SER A 130 -4.37 5.84 -6.36
C SER A 130 -5.70 6.55 -6.67
N SER A 131 -6.78 5.80 -6.88
CA SER A 131 -8.13 6.34 -7.10
C SER A 131 -8.86 6.72 -5.81
N ILE A 132 -8.34 6.35 -4.65
CA ILE A 132 -8.98 6.49 -3.34
C ILE A 132 -8.94 7.93 -2.87
N LYS A 133 -10.06 8.39 -2.31
CA LYS A 133 -10.26 9.76 -1.83
C LYS A 133 -10.54 9.78 -0.33
N VAL A 134 -10.26 10.92 0.29
CA VAL A 134 -10.71 11.18 1.66
C VAL A 134 -12.24 11.07 1.72
N GLY A 135 -12.72 10.30 2.69
CA GLY A 135 -14.13 10.03 2.89
C GLY A 135 -14.64 8.73 2.26
N ASP A 136 -13.85 8.07 1.42
CA ASP A 136 -14.22 6.75 0.88
C ASP A 136 -14.32 5.73 2.02
N GLU A 137 -15.39 4.95 2.03
CA GLU A 137 -15.65 3.94 3.03
C GLU A 137 -14.75 2.72 2.84
N VAL A 138 -14.24 2.18 3.95
CA VAL A 138 -13.30 1.06 3.95
C VAL A 138 -13.60 0.05 5.04
N LEU A 139 -13.16 -1.21 4.83
CA LEU A 139 -13.22 -2.29 5.80
C LEU A 139 -11.81 -2.77 6.12
N ALA A 140 -11.48 -2.87 7.40
CA ALA A 140 -10.29 -3.57 7.84
C ALA A 140 -10.66 -4.97 8.33
N ILE A 141 -10.00 -5.99 7.79
CA ILE A 141 -10.18 -7.40 8.18
C ILE A 141 -8.88 -7.93 8.73
N GLY A 142 -8.98 -8.64 9.87
CA GLY A 142 -7.86 -9.31 10.52
C GLY A 142 -8.34 -10.13 11.71
N ASN A 143 -7.40 -10.60 12.54
CA ASN A 143 -7.71 -11.37 13.76
C ASN A 143 -7.11 -10.68 14.99
N PRO A 144 -7.73 -9.58 15.47
CA PRO A 144 -7.22 -8.85 16.62
C PRO A 144 -7.23 -9.75 17.86
N PHE A 145 -6.13 -9.76 18.58
CA PHE A 145 -5.95 -10.52 19.82
C PHE A 145 -6.12 -12.05 19.70
N GLY A 146 -6.19 -12.60 18.47
CA GLY A 146 -6.38 -14.02 18.26
C GLY A 146 -7.76 -14.57 18.68
N VAL A 147 -8.76 -13.69 18.79
CA VAL A 147 -10.13 -14.08 19.22
C VAL A 147 -11.03 -14.49 18.05
N GLY A 148 -10.50 -14.52 16.86
CA GLY A 148 -11.21 -14.80 15.63
C GLY A 148 -11.25 -13.62 14.68
N LYS A 149 -11.64 -13.89 13.43
CA LYS A 149 -11.73 -12.89 12.39
C LYS A 149 -12.66 -11.76 12.79
N THR A 150 -12.17 -10.54 12.67
CA THR A 150 -12.89 -9.33 13.01
C THR A 150 -12.88 -8.38 11.83
N VAL A 151 -14.02 -7.77 11.57
CA VAL A 151 -14.20 -6.73 10.56
C VAL A 151 -14.50 -5.42 11.26
N THR A 152 -13.76 -4.38 10.92
CA THR A 152 -14.05 -3.01 11.36
C THR A 152 -14.25 -2.11 10.15
N SER A 153 -15.15 -1.13 10.23
CA SER A 153 -15.41 -0.17 9.17
C SER A 153 -14.98 1.23 9.56
N GLY A 154 -14.67 2.03 8.58
CA GLY A 154 -14.29 3.42 8.72
C GLY A 154 -14.19 4.08 7.35
N ILE A 155 -13.44 5.17 7.28
CA ILE A 155 -13.19 5.91 6.05
C ILE A 155 -11.68 6.12 5.84
N ILE A 156 -11.29 6.46 4.63
CA ILE A 156 -9.98 7.04 4.37
C ILE A 156 -9.95 8.47 4.92
N SER A 157 -9.14 8.67 5.94
CA SER A 157 -8.97 9.98 6.58
C SER A 157 -7.94 10.86 5.88
N ALA A 158 -6.88 10.26 5.32
CA ALA A 158 -5.88 10.91 4.48
C ALA A 158 -5.11 9.88 3.66
N PRO A 159 -4.93 10.05 2.34
CA PRO A 159 -3.98 9.29 1.53
C PRO A 159 -2.60 9.94 1.57
N GLY A 160 -1.54 9.16 1.33
CA GLY A 160 -0.21 9.65 1.02
C GLY A 160 0.52 10.41 2.14
N ARG A 161 0.49 9.88 3.38
CA ARG A 161 1.25 10.46 4.50
C ARG A 161 2.50 9.63 4.82
N ASP A 162 3.62 10.30 5.03
CA ASP A 162 4.92 9.65 5.31
C ASP A 162 5.16 9.29 6.78
N TYR A 163 4.45 9.89 7.72
CA TYR A 163 4.55 9.64 9.18
C TYR A 163 5.96 9.41 9.73
N GLY A 164 6.96 10.06 9.12
CA GLY A 164 8.36 9.93 9.51
C GLY A 164 9.08 8.74 8.87
N ASN A 165 8.43 8.00 8.00
CA ASN A 165 9.06 7.06 7.08
C ASN A 165 8.99 7.62 5.65
N PRO A 166 10.05 8.32 5.17
CA PRO A 166 10.05 8.93 3.84
C PRO A 166 10.03 7.91 2.68
N TYR A 167 10.05 6.61 2.99
CA TYR A 167 10.02 5.51 2.03
C TYR A 167 8.62 4.91 1.86
N LEU A 168 7.65 5.35 2.65
CA LEU A 168 6.34 4.74 2.69
C LEU A 168 5.26 5.80 2.89
N GLU A 169 4.58 6.14 1.82
CA GLU A 169 3.30 6.83 1.90
C GLU A 169 2.24 5.81 2.33
N VAL A 170 1.49 6.12 3.38
CA VAL A 170 0.47 5.22 3.92
C VAL A 170 -0.92 5.82 3.78
N LEU A 171 -1.93 4.95 3.69
CA LEU A 171 -3.33 5.31 3.81
C LEU A 171 -3.67 5.47 5.29
N GLN A 172 -4.20 6.62 5.68
CA GLN A 172 -4.75 6.83 7.02
C GLN A 172 -6.24 6.49 7.02
N THR A 173 -6.69 5.74 8.03
CA THR A 173 -8.10 5.37 8.25
C THR A 173 -8.49 5.50 9.71
N ASP A 174 -9.78 5.73 9.96
CA ASP A 174 -10.40 5.64 11.27
C ASP A 174 -11.09 4.27 11.50
N ALA A 175 -10.99 3.32 10.55
CA ALA A 175 -11.30 1.93 10.82
C ALA A 175 -10.41 1.41 11.97
N ALA A 176 -10.99 0.71 12.93
CA ALA A 176 -10.25 0.31 14.12
C ALA A 176 -9.18 -0.75 13.78
N ILE A 177 -7.91 -0.35 13.85
CA ILE A 177 -6.75 -1.23 13.75
C ILE A 177 -6.23 -1.50 15.17
N ASN A 178 -6.07 -2.76 15.51
CA ASN A 178 -5.57 -3.22 16.81
C ASN A 178 -4.51 -4.30 16.61
N PRO A 179 -3.66 -4.60 17.61
CA PRO A 179 -2.72 -5.72 17.52
C PRO A 179 -3.43 -7.01 17.09
N GLY A 180 -2.93 -7.64 16.01
CA GLY A 180 -3.53 -8.81 15.36
C GLY A 180 -4.19 -8.48 14.01
N ASN A 181 -4.70 -7.26 13.77
CA ASN A 181 -5.13 -6.83 12.43
C ASN A 181 -3.96 -6.52 11.50
N SER A 182 -2.77 -6.26 12.05
CA SER A 182 -1.56 -6.01 11.23
C SER A 182 -1.30 -7.18 10.30
N GLY A 183 -0.95 -6.87 9.05
CA GLY A 183 -0.80 -7.85 7.96
C GLY A 183 -2.11 -8.29 7.30
N GLY A 184 -3.26 -7.93 7.87
CA GLY A 184 -4.58 -8.16 7.29
C GLY A 184 -4.94 -7.12 6.22
N ALA A 185 -6.14 -7.27 5.64
CA ALA A 185 -6.59 -6.47 4.52
C ALA A 185 -7.27 -5.16 4.95
N LEU A 186 -6.98 -4.07 4.23
CA LEU A 186 -7.86 -2.91 4.10
C LEU A 186 -8.53 -3.00 2.74
N LEU A 187 -9.86 -2.93 2.71
CA LEU A 187 -10.69 -3.18 1.53
C LEU A 187 -11.54 -1.96 1.19
N ASN A 188 -11.87 -1.84 -0.09
CA ASN A 188 -12.93 -0.96 -0.54
C ASN A 188 -14.32 -1.64 -0.38
N GLU A 189 -15.37 -0.96 -0.82
CA GLU A 189 -16.77 -1.41 -0.75
C GLU A 189 -17.05 -2.68 -1.56
N GLU A 190 -16.29 -2.92 -2.63
CA GLU A 190 -16.40 -4.12 -3.47
C GLU A 190 -15.65 -5.33 -2.89
N GLY A 191 -14.95 -5.16 -1.75
CA GLY A 191 -14.15 -6.21 -1.12
C GLY A 191 -12.79 -6.42 -1.79
N ASN A 192 -12.31 -5.45 -2.57
CA ASN A 192 -11.00 -5.49 -3.19
C ASN A 192 -9.94 -4.85 -2.27
N LEU A 193 -8.72 -5.38 -2.31
CA LEU A 193 -7.62 -4.90 -1.49
C LEU A 193 -7.16 -3.51 -1.96
N ILE A 194 -7.19 -2.54 -1.05
CA ILE A 194 -6.62 -1.20 -1.22
C ILE A 194 -5.35 -0.99 -0.40
N GLY A 195 -5.10 -1.86 0.56
CA GLY A 195 -3.88 -1.80 1.38
C GLY A 195 -3.76 -2.93 2.38
N ILE A 196 -2.59 -3.04 2.98
CA ILE A 196 -2.31 -3.96 4.09
C ILE A 196 -2.29 -3.17 5.40
N ASN A 197 -3.15 -3.54 6.34
CA ASN A 197 -3.17 -2.95 7.69
C ASN A 197 -1.79 -3.10 8.34
N SER A 198 -1.21 -2.03 8.87
CA SER A 198 0.15 -2.09 9.43
C SER A 198 0.17 -1.66 10.89
N SER A 199 -0.06 -0.38 11.18
CA SER A 199 0.19 0.19 12.48
C SER A 199 -0.86 1.21 12.90
N ILE A 200 -0.78 1.63 14.17
CA ILE A 200 -1.58 2.74 14.71
C ILE A 200 -0.66 3.88 15.14
N TYR A 201 -1.14 5.12 15.03
CA TYR A 201 -0.52 6.24 15.71
C TYR A 201 -1.02 6.31 17.15
N SER A 202 -0.21 5.84 18.10
CA SER A 202 -0.63 5.78 19.48
C SER A 202 0.53 6.03 20.43
N LYS A 203 0.31 6.89 21.44
CA LYS A 203 1.26 7.11 22.53
C LYS A 203 1.17 6.02 23.60
N THR A 204 0.07 5.29 23.64
CA THR A 204 -0.24 4.28 24.68
C THR A 204 -0.20 2.85 24.14
N GLY A 205 -0.02 2.67 22.84
CA GLY A 205 -0.11 1.35 22.17
C GLY A 205 -1.54 0.87 21.90
N THR A 206 -2.57 1.67 22.23
CA THR A 206 -3.97 1.36 21.96
C THR A 206 -4.51 2.22 20.84
N TYR A 207 -5.47 1.71 20.07
CA TYR A 207 -6.14 2.46 19.00
C TYR A 207 -6.76 3.74 19.53
N SER A 208 -6.53 4.85 18.85
CA SER A 208 -7.01 6.19 19.21
C SER A 208 -7.69 6.93 18.06
N GLY A 209 -8.29 6.20 17.11
CA GLY A 209 -8.96 6.77 15.95
C GLY A 209 -8.03 7.02 14.75
N ILE A 210 -6.78 6.56 14.80
CA ILE A 210 -5.82 6.71 13.71
C ILE A 210 -5.14 5.38 13.45
N GLY A 211 -5.45 4.77 12.30
CA GLY A 211 -4.83 3.56 11.78
C GLY A 211 -4.14 3.85 10.44
N PHE A 212 -3.20 3.00 10.06
CA PHE A 212 -2.45 3.09 8.82
C PHE A 212 -2.44 1.78 8.07
N ALA A 213 -2.51 1.89 6.74
CA ALA A 213 -2.34 0.76 5.85
C ALA A 213 -1.34 1.10 4.72
N ILE A 214 -0.58 0.10 4.30
CA ILE A 214 0.36 0.19 3.18
C ILE A 214 -0.45 0.06 1.89
N PRO A 215 -0.38 1.04 0.95
CA PRO A 215 -1.16 1.03 -0.28
C PRO A 215 -0.94 -0.23 -1.14
N SER A 216 -1.98 -0.68 -1.82
CA SER A 216 -1.95 -1.90 -2.65
C SER A 216 -0.87 -1.88 -3.73
N GLU A 217 -0.62 -0.75 -4.39
CA GLU A 217 0.45 -0.61 -5.39
C GLU A 217 1.81 -0.90 -4.78
N LYS A 218 2.09 -0.34 -3.58
CA LYS A 218 3.34 -0.61 -2.88
C LYS A 218 3.45 -2.07 -2.46
N VAL A 219 2.35 -2.66 -2.02
CA VAL A 219 2.28 -4.10 -1.68
C VAL A 219 2.61 -4.94 -2.90
N ILE A 220 2.01 -4.67 -4.07
CA ILE A 220 2.25 -5.40 -5.31
C ILE A 220 3.71 -5.30 -5.72
N GLN A 221 4.27 -4.11 -5.74
CA GLN A 221 5.66 -3.84 -6.13
C GLN A 221 6.64 -4.63 -5.24
N VAL A 222 6.51 -4.44 -3.92
CA VAL A 222 7.41 -5.10 -2.95
C VAL A 222 7.23 -6.61 -2.96
N ALA A 223 6.00 -7.12 -2.94
CA ALA A 223 5.74 -8.56 -2.97
C ALA A 223 6.29 -9.22 -4.25
N THR A 224 6.17 -8.55 -5.40
CA THR A 224 6.73 -9.04 -6.67
C THR A 224 8.26 -9.14 -6.62
N GLU A 225 8.95 -8.14 -6.07
CA GLU A 225 10.40 -8.18 -5.89
C GLU A 225 10.80 -9.32 -4.92
N LEU A 226 10.10 -9.45 -3.80
CA LEU A 226 10.38 -10.50 -2.82
C LEU A 226 10.15 -11.89 -3.41
N ILE A 227 9.08 -12.11 -4.18
CA ILE A 227 8.79 -13.40 -4.82
C ILE A 227 9.85 -13.76 -5.87
N LYS A 228 10.26 -12.78 -6.69
CA LYS A 228 11.21 -13.02 -7.79
C LYS A 228 12.66 -13.13 -7.34
N PHE A 229 13.06 -12.34 -6.34
CA PHE A 229 14.46 -12.13 -5.99
C PHE A 229 14.79 -12.41 -4.52
N GLY A 230 13.80 -12.71 -3.68
CA GLY A 230 13.97 -12.88 -2.22
C GLY A 230 14.28 -11.60 -1.45
N LYS A 231 14.46 -10.49 -2.15
CA LYS A 231 14.76 -9.16 -1.60
C LYS A 231 14.24 -8.06 -2.50
N VAL A 232 14.00 -6.88 -1.94
CA VAL A 232 13.77 -5.66 -2.73
C VAL A 232 15.11 -5.15 -3.25
N ARG A 233 15.21 -4.99 -4.57
CA ARG A 233 16.41 -4.47 -5.21
C ARG A 233 16.39 -2.94 -5.14
N ASN A 234 17.54 -2.34 -4.91
CA ASN A 234 17.68 -0.89 -4.93
C ASN A 234 17.73 -0.38 -6.38
N SER A 235 17.08 0.74 -6.63
CA SER A 235 17.20 1.47 -7.89
C SER A 235 18.55 2.18 -7.98
N TRP A 236 19.09 2.22 -9.19
CA TRP A 236 20.33 2.86 -9.51
C TRP A 236 20.21 3.61 -10.84
N ILE A 237 20.83 4.78 -10.96
CA ILE A 237 20.82 5.65 -12.14
C ILE A 237 22.22 5.99 -12.67
N GLY A 238 23.23 5.29 -12.16
CA GLY A 238 24.64 5.49 -12.50
C GLY A 238 25.49 5.82 -11.28
N ASP A 239 26.79 5.63 -11.42
CA ASP A 239 27.78 6.04 -10.43
C ASP A 239 28.24 7.46 -10.77
N PHE A 240 27.95 8.40 -9.90
CA PHE A 240 28.28 9.81 -10.08
C PHE A 240 28.48 10.51 -8.74
N GLN A 241 29.21 11.60 -8.79
CA GLN A 241 29.43 12.46 -7.65
C GLN A 241 28.74 13.80 -7.88
N VAL A 242 28.06 14.30 -6.86
CA VAL A 242 27.40 15.60 -6.90
C VAL A 242 27.87 16.48 -5.74
N ARG A 243 27.90 17.78 -5.99
CA ARG A 243 28.08 18.80 -4.98
C ARG A 243 26.82 19.65 -4.88
N GLN A 244 26.28 19.75 -3.68
CA GLN A 244 25.15 20.65 -3.44
C GLN A 244 25.61 22.11 -3.55
N ILE A 245 24.90 22.88 -4.39
CA ILE A 245 25.15 24.29 -4.64
C ILE A 245 23.86 25.09 -4.46
N ARG A 246 23.98 26.41 -4.50
CA ARG A 246 22.84 27.32 -4.63
C ARG A 246 23.01 28.15 -5.89
N LEU A 247 21.99 28.17 -6.71
CA LEU A 247 21.93 28.97 -7.93
C LEU A 247 21.03 30.17 -7.72
N ASN A 248 21.42 31.32 -8.23
CA ASN A 248 20.56 32.48 -8.31
C ASN A 248 19.86 32.46 -9.67
N LEU A 249 18.59 32.06 -9.70
CA LEU A 249 17.72 32.13 -10.86
C LEU A 249 16.63 33.16 -10.58
N ASP A 250 16.55 34.17 -11.42
CA ASP A 250 15.54 35.24 -11.33
C ASP A 250 15.44 35.88 -9.92
N ASN A 251 16.60 36.20 -9.33
CA ASN A 251 16.74 36.72 -7.96
C ASN A 251 16.31 35.77 -6.81
N ASN A 252 16.06 34.50 -7.13
CA ASN A 252 15.79 33.47 -6.14
C ASN A 252 16.97 32.51 -5.99
N LEU A 253 17.43 32.29 -4.77
CA LEU A 253 18.45 31.29 -4.46
C LEU A 253 17.77 29.90 -4.33
N ILE A 254 17.96 29.07 -5.34
CA ILE A 254 17.44 27.69 -5.35
C ILE A 254 18.54 26.68 -5.06
N PRO A 255 18.29 25.61 -4.31
CA PRO A 255 19.23 24.51 -4.18
C PRO A 255 19.32 23.74 -5.50
N ALA A 256 20.53 23.27 -5.83
CA ALA A 256 20.81 22.47 -7.00
C ALA A 256 21.95 21.49 -6.72
N LEU A 257 22.09 20.45 -7.54
CA LEU A 257 23.17 19.47 -7.48
C LEU A 257 24.03 19.57 -8.73
N ALA A 258 25.26 20.03 -8.58
CA ALA A 258 26.24 20.05 -9.68
C ALA A 258 26.91 18.68 -9.78
N ILE A 259 26.85 18.06 -10.96
CA ILE A 259 27.55 16.81 -11.26
C ILE A 259 29.03 17.12 -11.39
N THR A 260 29.83 16.57 -10.49
CA THR A 260 31.28 16.82 -10.43
C THR A 260 32.11 15.70 -11.05
N LYS A 261 31.51 14.52 -11.16
CA LYS A 261 32.14 13.34 -11.78
C LYS A 261 31.06 12.32 -12.16
N ILE A 262 31.25 11.62 -13.26
CA ILE A 262 30.54 10.41 -13.63
C ILE A 262 31.57 9.30 -13.73
N ASP A 263 31.37 8.21 -12.97
CA ASP A 263 32.33 7.12 -12.93
C ASP A 263 32.02 6.10 -14.04
N GLU A 264 33.00 5.82 -14.91
CA GLU A 264 32.89 4.87 -16.04
C GLU A 264 32.99 3.37 -15.65
N ILE A 265 33.00 3.07 -14.36
CA ILE A 265 33.42 1.75 -13.83
C ILE A 265 32.28 0.72 -13.80
N SER A 266 31.09 0.99 -14.27
CA SER A 266 30.01 0.01 -14.20
C SER A 266 30.00 -0.94 -15.40
N VAL A 267 29.73 -2.22 -15.12
CA VAL A 267 29.49 -3.27 -16.13
C VAL A 267 28.20 -2.98 -16.93
N ILE A 268 27.37 -2.08 -16.43
CA ILE A 268 26.09 -1.63 -17.00
C ILE A 268 26.29 -0.20 -17.48
N GLU A 269 25.79 0.13 -18.67
CA GLU A 269 25.77 1.51 -19.18
C GLU A 269 25.08 2.43 -18.18
N ASN A 270 25.71 3.56 -17.88
CA ASN A 270 25.21 4.51 -16.89
C ASN A 270 23.93 5.19 -17.40
N PRO A 271 22.77 5.01 -16.73
CA PRO A 271 21.50 5.58 -17.20
C PRO A 271 21.49 7.10 -17.34
N LEU A 272 22.24 7.84 -16.53
CA LEU A 272 22.40 9.29 -16.69
C LEU A 272 23.14 9.63 -17.99
N GLU A 273 24.24 8.92 -18.30
CA GLU A 273 25.02 9.14 -19.53
C GLU A 273 24.21 8.78 -20.79
N LEU A 274 23.40 7.71 -20.75
CA LEU A 274 22.48 7.34 -21.83
C LEU A 274 21.50 8.47 -22.17
N ASN A 275 21.13 9.29 -21.17
CA ASN A 275 20.28 10.46 -21.33
C ASN A 275 21.10 11.74 -21.64
N GLY A 276 22.39 11.60 -21.92
CA GLY A 276 23.27 12.68 -22.35
C GLY A 276 23.76 13.60 -21.23
N VAL A 277 23.61 13.15 -19.97
CA VAL A 277 24.13 13.89 -18.81
C VAL A 277 25.64 13.72 -18.71
N SER A 278 26.36 14.79 -18.38
CA SER A 278 27.81 14.86 -18.35
C SER A 278 28.31 15.60 -17.10
N GLU A 279 29.59 15.49 -16.83
CA GLU A 279 30.25 16.31 -15.81
C GLU A 279 30.06 17.80 -16.10
N GLY A 280 29.78 18.59 -15.09
CA GLY A 280 29.47 20.00 -15.17
C GLY A 280 28.00 20.34 -15.36
N ASP A 281 27.15 19.37 -15.69
CA ASP A 281 25.70 19.57 -15.71
C ASP A 281 25.14 19.78 -14.32
N ILE A 282 24.00 20.49 -14.23
CA ILE A 282 23.43 20.88 -12.94
C ILE A 282 21.98 20.41 -12.86
N ILE A 283 21.69 19.53 -11.91
CA ILE A 283 20.33 19.10 -11.62
C ILE A 283 19.62 20.21 -10.83
N LEU A 284 18.49 20.69 -11.36
CA LEU A 284 17.67 21.75 -10.78
C LEU A 284 16.49 21.20 -10.00
N LYS A 285 15.84 20.13 -10.54
CA LYS A 285 14.73 19.45 -9.90
C LYS A 285 14.80 17.94 -10.09
N ILE A 286 14.17 17.21 -9.16
CA ILE A 286 14.02 15.76 -9.14
C ILE A 286 12.56 15.49 -8.80
N ASN A 287 11.80 14.83 -9.69
CA ASN A 287 10.35 14.61 -9.55
C ASN A 287 9.60 15.90 -9.15
N ASN A 288 9.89 17.01 -9.86
CA ASN A 288 9.36 18.36 -9.59
C ASN A 288 9.76 19.01 -8.26
N LEU A 289 10.53 18.33 -7.40
CA LEU A 289 11.06 18.88 -6.15
C LEU A 289 12.43 19.51 -6.36
N PRO A 290 12.85 20.50 -5.54
CA PRO A 290 14.18 21.08 -5.63
C PRO A 290 15.29 20.02 -5.55
N ALA A 291 16.36 20.15 -6.36
CA ALA A 291 17.46 19.19 -6.35
C ALA A 291 18.31 19.35 -5.10
N THR A 292 18.03 18.48 -4.13
CA THR A 292 18.81 18.31 -2.90
C THR A 292 19.28 16.87 -2.79
N TRP A 293 20.33 16.63 -2.00
CA TRP A 293 20.77 15.26 -1.70
C TRP A 293 19.65 14.41 -1.09
N ALA A 294 18.85 15.02 -0.21
CA ALA A 294 17.72 14.34 0.42
C ALA A 294 16.68 13.89 -0.62
N ASN A 295 16.27 14.78 -1.54
CA ASN A 295 15.28 14.47 -2.57
C ASN A 295 15.80 13.44 -3.58
N LEU A 296 17.10 13.50 -3.95
CA LEU A 296 17.72 12.48 -4.81
C LEU A 296 17.69 11.10 -4.15
N THR A 297 18.13 11.04 -2.90
CA THR A 297 18.15 9.78 -2.13
C THR A 297 16.75 9.24 -1.93
N THR A 298 15.77 10.11 -1.68
CA THR A 298 14.36 9.72 -1.55
C THR A 298 13.81 9.20 -2.86
N ALA A 299 14.06 9.89 -3.98
CA ALA A 299 13.61 9.42 -5.30
C ALA A 299 14.14 8.02 -5.60
N LEU A 300 15.47 7.78 -5.42
CA LEU A 300 16.07 6.46 -5.64
C LEU A 300 15.51 5.36 -4.72
N LYS A 301 15.14 5.70 -3.50
CA LYS A 301 14.57 4.73 -2.54
C LYS A 301 13.09 4.44 -2.75
N LEU A 302 12.37 5.37 -3.37
CA LEU A 302 10.94 5.20 -3.66
C LEU A 302 10.68 4.51 -5.01
N THR A 303 11.68 4.44 -5.89
CA THR A 303 11.57 3.79 -7.20
C THR A 303 12.09 2.35 -7.14
N PHE A 304 11.59 1.53 -8.06
CA PHE A 304 12.07 0.17 -8.31
C PHE A 304 12.85 0.14 -9.63
N PRO A 305 13.74 -0.83 -9.83
CA PRO A 305 14.39 -1.00 -11.12
C PRO A 305 13.39 -1.16 -12.25
N GLY A 306 13.46 -0.28 -13.24
CA GLY A 306 12.52 -0.13 -14.34
C GLY A 306 11.57 1.06 -14.21
N ASP A 307 11.49 1.70 -13.04
CA ASP A 307 10.75 2.96 -12.87
C ASP A 307 11.58 4.15 -13.42
N GLU A 308 10.89 5.22 -13.80
CA GLU A 308 11.52 6.45 -14.28
C GLU A 308 11.60 7.51 -13.17
N ILE A 309 12.71 8.25 -13.15
CA ILE A 309 12.87 9.48 -12.34
C ILE A 309 12.96 10.66 -13.28
N SER A 310 12.12 11.68 -13.08
CA SER A 310 12.18 12.93 -13.82
C SER A 310 13.24 13.86 -13.22
N PHE A 311 14.08 14.41 -14.09
CA PHE A 311 15.09 15.41 -13.76
C PHE A 311 14.92 16.65 -14.63
N GLU A 312 14.87 17.85 -14.03
CA GLU A 312 15.13 19.10 -14.72
C GLU A 312 16.62 19.42 -14.57
N ILE A 313 17.34 19.43 -15.67
CA ILE A 313 18.82 19.60 -15.70
C ILE A 313 19.20 20.79 -16.60
N TYR A 314 20.10 21.62 -16.11
CA TYR A 314 20.79 22.63 -16.95
C TYR A 314 21.99 21.97 -17.64
N MET A 315 21.85 21.78 -18.95
CA MET A 315 22.83 21.11 -19.82
C MET A 315 23.18 21.98 -21.00
N LYS A 316 24.47 22.16 -21.28
CA LYS A 316 24.96 22.88 -22.50
C LYS A 316 24.27 24.22 -22.73
N GLY A 317 23.99 24.98 -21.66
CA GLY A 317 23.40 26.31 -21.74
C GLY A 317 21.86 26.34 -21.74
N ASN A 318 21.17 25.21 -21.64
CA ASN A 318 19.72 25.14 -21.68
C ASN A 318 19.17 24.23 -20.56
N ASN A 319 18.00 24.57 -20.07
CA ASN A 319 17.23 23.65 -19.20
C ASN A 319 16.57 22.58 -20.07
N ARG A 320 16.65 21.33 -19.61
CA ARG A 320 15.99 20.17 -20.21
C ARG A 320 15.34 19.35 -19.14
N GLU A 321 14.18 18.80 -19.44
CA GLU A 321 13.57 17.72 -18.67
C GLU A 321 13.94 16.40 -19.32
N ILE A 322 14.42 15.45 -18.51
CA ILE A 322 14.76 14.10 -18.93
C ILE A 322 14.09 13.09 -17.98
N LEU A 323 13.71 11.94 -18.51
CA LEU A 323 13.26 10.79 -17.75
C LEU A 323 14.38 9.76 -17.77
N VAL A 324 14.84 9.37 -16.60
CA VAL A 324 15.91 8.39 -16.43
C VAL A 324 15.30 7.11 -15.89
N GLU A 325 15.30 6.06 -16.72
CA GLU A 325 14.90 4.73 -16.27
C GLU A 325 15.93 4.18 -15.29
N THR A 326 15.46 3.72 -14.14
CA THR A 326 16.34 3.14 -13.13
C THR A 326 16.62 1.68 -13.44
N VAL A 327 17.82 1.21 -13.09
CA VAL A 327 18.19 -0.19 -13.17
C VAL A 327 18.49 -0.76 -11.79
N ALA A 328 18.59 -2.08 -11.66
CA ALA A 328 18.98 -2.70 -10.39
C ALA A 328 20.45 -2.38 -10.09
N SER A 329 20.72 -1.87 -8.87
CA SER A 329 22.10 -1.85 -8.38
C SER A 329 22.59 -3.30 -8.16
N ASN A 330 23.81 -3.59 -8.59
CA ASN A 330 24.46 -4.89 -8.37
C ASN A 330 24.75 -5.15 -6.88
#